data_869a8ab1ee30850ecbaba25c76615ba0
#
_entry.id   869a8ab1ee30850ecbaba25c76615ba0
#
_cell.length_a   1.000
_cell.length_b   1.000
_cell.length_c   1.000
_cell.angle_alpha   90.00
_cell.angle_beta   90.00
_cell.angle_gamma   90.00
#
_symmetry.space_group_name_H-M   'P 1'
#
loop_
_entity.id
_entity.type
_entity.pdbx_description
1 polymer ?
#
loop_
_entity_poly.entity_id
_entity_poly.type
_entity_poly.pdbx_seq_one_letter_code
_entity_poly.pdbx_strand_id
1 'polypeptide(L)'
;MLQKQKPGLFSSKNKKSEYQLKINEANERFKNALDKEIYYNNEEDTLRDRIKDLTEKEAQYSAKLNAAQQDLEAWKLSCHEQISQLEQSVQQFSSVLDHNDVMSLDMAQDYDKLHLSNPWFNEYYREEQSKLFIKALKVRKQFLYENRKNVMAAAKIWDSQNKYIERKNIIEAAWGWINLTIPVISSTFASFSRMCKNLGVNTIGHLFIDEAGQAVPQASVGAIFRSHNVMVVGDPSQIKPVLTMDSNILNMLREHFGVTEKYLSNSASTQTLTDCASRYGFYKEEDRSDRSWIGIPLWVHRRCLDPMFTISNRISYNGFMVQGNPGNGKTGWFDVKGKANDKYVKEQGEFLLKKIKKMIEENPAIIDKKAKDIIYVISPFTNVAYMLSQKLKGIGFTRFDDHGKPTNVGTIHTFQGKEAPIVFMVLGADQQSAGAARWAVSEPNMMNVAATRAKKEFYIVGDKKLYLNC
;
A
#
# COMPACT_ATOMS: atom_id res chain seq x y z
N MET A 1 -64.48 29.08 -37.60
CA MET A 1 -65.90 28.71 -37.33
C MET A 1 -66.64 29.74 -36.48
N LEU A 2 -66.06 30.34 -35.43
CA LEU A 2 -66.70 31.31 -34.54
C LEU A 2 -67.19 32.60 -35.27
N GLN A 3 -66.47 33.07 -36.29
CA GLN A 3 -66.87 34.23 -37.08
C GLN A 3 -68.24 34.07 -37.79
N LYS A 4 -68.63 32.84 -38.18
CA LYS A 4 -69.98 32.52 -38.80
C LYS A 4 -71.09 32.49 -37.74
N GLN A 5 -70.78 32.52 -36.45
CA GLN A 5 -71.77 32.49 -35.35
C GLN A 5 -71.89 33.85 -34.65
N LYS A 6 -71.34 34.94 -35.23
CA LYS A 6 -71.41 36.29 -34.68
C LYS A 6 -72.86 36.76 -34.57
N PRO A 7 -73.34 37.13 -33.35
CA PRO A 7 -74.73 37.62 -33.21
C PRO A 7 -74.94 38.90 -33.94
N GLY A 8 -76.08 39.03 -34.59
CA GLY A 8 -76.44 40.24 -35.30
C GLY A 8 -76.68 41.43 -34.36
N LEU A 9 -76.79 42.67 -34.95
CA LEU A 9 -76.88 43.89 -34.14
C LEU A 9 -78.08 43.91 -33.17
N PHE A 10 -79.17 43.19 -33.47
CA PHE A 10 -80.41 43.12 -32.69
C PHE A 10 -80.56 41.87 -31.83
N SER A 11 -79.49 41.11 -31.67
CA SER A 11 -79.51 39.93 -30.81
C SER A 11 -79.55 40.28 -29.32
N SER A 12 -80.18 39.41 -28.47
CA SER A 12 -80.36 39.65 -27.05
C SER A 12 -79.00 39.75 -26.36
N LYS A 13 -78.96 40.53 -25.23
CA LYS A 13 -77.74 40.75 -24.43
C LYS A 13 -77.07 39.43 -23.99
N ASN A 14 -77.87 38.42 -23.68
CA ASN A 14 -77.35 37.07 -23.28
C ASN A 14 -76.68 36.38 -24.47
N LYS A 15 -77.18 36.43 -25.70
CA LYS A 15 -76.49 35.82 -26.87
C LYS A 15 -75.16 36.53 -27.20
N LYS A 16 -75.10 37.85 -27.00
CA LYS A 16 -73.87 38.62 -27.20
C LYS A 16 -72.80 38.28 -26.10
N SER A 17 -73.24 38.12 -24.86
CA SER A 17 -72.40 37.73 -23.75
C SER A 17 -71.83 36.29 -23.91
N GLU A 18 -72.72 35.34 -24.32
CA GLU A 18 -72.30 33.97 -24.58
C GLU A 18 -71.31 33.86 -25.76
N TYR A 19 -71.46 34.64 -26.78
CA TYR A 19 -70.53 34.71 -27.90
C TYR A 19 -69.21 35.30 -27.52
N GLN A 20 -69.23 36.37 -26.68
CA GLN A 20 -67.98 36.95 -26.14
C GLN A 20 -67.20 35.94 -25.21
N LEU A 21 -67.93 35.17 -24.40
CA LEU A 21 -67.34 34.12 -23.58
C LEU A 21 -66.65 33.06 -24.45
N LYS A 22 -67.29 32.58 -25.50
CA LYS A 22 -66.72 31.64 -26.48
C LYS A 22 -65.47 32.17 -27.19
N ILE A 23 -65.45 33.46 -27.52
CA ILE A 23 -64.27 34.11 -28.08
C ILE A 23 -63.14 34.17 -27.08
N ASN A 24 -63.40 34.53 -25.80
CA ASN A 24 -62.44 34.61 -24.80
C ASN A 24 -61.80 33.19 -24.47
N GLU A 25 -62.66 32.17 -24.38
CA GLU A 25 -62.20 30.79 -24.23
C GLU A 25 -61.34 30.31 -25.42
N ALA A 26 -61.72 30.66 -26.65
CA ALA A 26 -60.96 30.32 -27.85
C ALA A 26 -59.64 31.05 -27.91
N ASN A 27 -59.58 32.33 -27.52
CA ASN A 27 -58.32 33.08 -27.39
C ASN A 27 -57.39 32.54 -26.32
N GLU A 28 -57.94 32.15 -25.16
CA GLU A 28 -57.17 31.55 -24.09
C GLU A 28 -56.57 30.19 -24.50
N ARG A 29 -57.36 29.32 -25.17
CA ARG A 29 -56.88 28.08 -25.77
C ARG A 29 -55.79 28.30 -26.81
N PHE A 30 -55.96 29.30 -27.67
CA PHE A 30 -54.94 29.67 -28.66
C PHE A 30 -53.69 30.17 -28.03
N LYS A 31 -53.78 31.03 -27.00
CA LYS A 31 -52.64 31.51 -26.25
C LYS A 31 -51.88 30.36 -25.59
N ASN A 32 -52.60 29.48 -24.89
CA ASN A 32 -52.02 28.31 -24.25
C ASN A 32 -51.33 27.33 -25.25
N ALA A 33 -51.90 27.19 -26.45
CA ALA A 33 -51.28 26.40 -27.51
C ALA A 33 -49.98 27.05 -28.04
N LEU A 34 -49.99 28.36 -28.22
CA LEU A 34 -48.81 29.12 -28.66
C LEU A 34 -47.68 29.07 -27.60
N ASP A 35 -48.02 29.25 -26.32
CA ASP A 35 -47.07 29.16 -25.24
C ASP A 35 -46.42 27.77 -25.14
N LYS A 36 -47.20 26.69 -25.39
CA LYS A 36 -46.67 25.33 -25.48
C LYS A 36 -45.77 25.13 -26.70
N GLU A 37 -46.15 25.68 -27.85
CA GLU A 37 -45.33 25.60 -29.06
C GLU A 37 -43.97 26.29 -28.84
N ILE A 38 -43.93 27.47 -28.23
CA ILE A 38 -42.72 28.18 -27.88
C ILE A 38 -41.89 27.36 -26.88
N TYR A 39 -42.51 26.75 -25.87
CA TYR A 39 -41.85 25.91 -24.91
C TYR A 39 -41.16 24.70 -25.60
N TYR A 40 -41.87 23.97 -26.45
CA TYR A 40 -41.32 22.81 -27.14
C TYR A 40 -40.23 23.18 -28.16
N ASN A 41 -40.33 24.30 -28.84
CA ASN A 41 -39.29 24.78 -29.73
C ASN A 41 -38.01 25.13 -28.98
N ASN A 42 -38.10 25.77 -27.82
CA ASN A 42 -36.96 26.06 -26.97
C ASN A 42 -36.30 24.78 -26.40
N GLU A 43 -37.12 23.80 -26.05
CA GLU A 43 -36.61 22.49 -25.58
C GLU A 43 -35.92 21.72 -26.71
N GLU A 44 -36.47 21.76 -27.92
CA GLU A 44 -35.86 21.18 -29.13
C GLU A 44 -34.50 21.82 -29.43
N ASP A 45 -34.40 23.13 -29.40
CA ASP A 45 -33.14 23.85 -29.62
C ASP A 45 -32.11 23.48 -28.54
N THR A 46 -32.50 23.41 -27.27
CA THR A 46 -31.62 22.99 -26.15
C THR A 46 -31.14 21.56 -26.37
N LEU A 47 -31.99 20.66 -26.80
CA LEU A 47 -31.62 19.28 -27.11
C LEU A 47 -30.69 19.17 -28.30
N ARG A 48 -30.91 19.97 -29.35
CA ARG A 48 -30.02 20.03 -30.52
C ARG A 48 -28.62 20.48 -30.15
N ASP A 49 -28.50 21.52 -29.32
CA ASP A 49 -27.20 22.00 -28.82
C ASP A 49 -26.49 20.94 -27.98
N ARG A 50 -27.23 20.25 -27.13
CA ARG A 50 -26.67 19.15 -26.30
C ARG A 50 -26.21 17.95 -27.14
N ILE A 51 -26.96 17.57 -28.17
CA ILE A 51 -26.55 16.53 -29.13
C ILE A 51 -25.28 16.94 -29.85
N LYS A 52 -25.18 18.18 -30.28
CA LYS A 52 -23.98 18.69 -30.94
C LYS A 52 -22.76 18.62 -30.02
N ASP A 53 -22.87 19.10 -28.77
CA ASP A 53 -21.79 19.04 -27.76
C ASP A 53 -21.35 17.58 -27.48
N LEU A 54 -22.31 16.66 -27.34
CA LEU A 54 -22.02 15.25 -27.14
C LEU A 54 -21.31 14.60 -28.33
N THR A 55 -21.75 14.95 -29.57
CA THR A 55 -21.11 14.44 -30.78
C THR A 55 -19.68 14.95 -30.93
N GLU A 56 -19.42 16.21 -30.58
CA GLU A 56 -18.07 16.77 -30.58
C GLU A 56 -17.17 16.09 -29.53
N LYS A 57 -17.71 15.82 -28.33
CA LYS A 57 -17.01 15.07 -27.31
C LYS A 57 -16.72 13.62 -27.71
N GLU A 58 -17.67 12.94 -28.31
CA GLU A 58 -17.49 11.58 -28.85
C GLU A 58 -16.37 11.54 -29.89
N ALA A 59 -16.35 12.50 -30.82
CA ALA A 59 -15.27 12.60 -31.81
C ALA A 59 -13.89 12.84 -31.12
N GLN A 60 -13.84 13.69 -30.10
CA GLN A 60 -12.61 13.95 -29.35
C GLN A 60 -12.13 12.70 -28.61
N TYR A 61 -13.03 11.98 -27.94
CA TYR A 61 -12.66 10.75 -27.22
C TYR A 61 -12.26 9.64 -28.19
N SER A 62 -12.93 9.51 -29.33
CA SER A 62 -12.56 8.55 -30.38
C SER A 62 -11.15 8.84 -30.93
N ALA A 63 -10.84 10.11 -31.18
CA ALA A 63 -9.50 10.49 -31.61
C ALA A 63 -8.42 10.17 -30.54
N LYS A 64 -8.70 10.44 -29.26
CA LYS A 64 -7.78 10.09 -28.15
C LYS A 64 -7.60 8.58 -28.01
N LEU A 65 -8.69 7.81 -28.17
CA LEU A 65 -8.62 6.35 -28.13
C LEU A 65 -7.74 5.80 -29.25
N ASN A 66 -7.94 6.28 -30.47
CA ASN A 66 -7.13 5.87 -31.63
C ASN A 66 -5.64 6.21 -31.43
N ALA A 67 -5.32 7.41 -30.93
CA ALA A 67 -3.96 7.79 -30.62
C ALA A 67 -3.35 6.88 -29.55
N ALA A 68 -4.06 6.60 -28.45
CA ALA A 68 -3.60 5.71 -27.41
C ALA A 68 -3.41 4.25 -27.89
N GLN A 69 -4.24 3.78 -28.82
CA GLN A 69 -4.07 2.47 -29.45
C GLN A 69 -2.81 2.43 -30.33
N GLN A 70 -2.55 3.48 -31.11
CA GLN A 70 -1.34 3.57 -31.91
C GLN A 70 -0.07 3.60 -31.02
N ASP A 71 -0.09 4.38 -29.95
CA ASP A 71 1.00 4.43 -28.97
C ASP A 71 1.24 3.06 -28.31
N LEU A 72 0.17 2.34 -27.99
CA LEU A 72 0.28 0.99 -27.43
C LEU A 72 0.92 0.00 -28.41
N GLU A 73 0.53 0.03 -29.67
CA GLU A 73 1.12 -0.85 -30.69
C GLU A 73 2.59 -0.50 -30.96
N ALA A 74 2.93 0.77 -31.03
CA ALA A 74 4.32 1.22 -31.15
C ALA A 74 5.16 0.77 -29.95
N TRP A 75 4.61 0.87 -28.73
CA TRP A 75 5.28 0.39 -27.52
C TRP A 75 5.47 -1.12 -27.53
N LYS A 76 4.45 -1.90 -27.92
CA LYS A 76 4.56 -3.37 -28.05
C LYS A 76 5.68 -3.77 -29.04
N LEU A 77 5.73 -3.09 -30.20
CA LEU A 77 6.77 -3.34 -31.19
C LEU A 77 8.16 -3.09 -30.61
N SER A 78 8.36 -1.95 -29.94
CA SER A 78 9.62 -1.63 -29.26
C SER A 78 10.01 -2.66 -28.19
N CYS A 79 9.03 -3.17 -27.42
CA CYS A 79 9.28 -4.23 -26.46
C CYS A 79 9.75 -5.53 -27.13
N HIS A 80 9.11 -5.93 -28.25
CA HIS A 80 9.51 -7.13 -28.99
C HIS A 80 10.94 -6.99 -29.55
N GLU A 81 11.30 -5.83 -30.08
CA GLU A 81 12.65 -5.57 -30.56
C GLU A 81 13.68 -5.68 -29.43
N GLN A 82 13.40 -5.10 -28.26
CA GLN A 82 14.29 -5.19 -27.09
C GLN A 82 14.42 -6.64 -26.58
N ILE A 83 13.34 -7.40 -26.54
CA ILE A 83 13.35 -8.83 -26.17
C ILE A 83 14.24 -9.60 -27.15
N SER A 84 14.04 -9.42 -28.45
CA SER A 84 14.84 -10.10 -29.48
C SER A 84 16.34 -9.79 -29.37
N GLN A 85 16.71 -8.54 -29.09
CA GLN A 85 18.10 -8.14 -28.85
C GLN A 85 18.68 -8.82 -27.59
N LEU A 86 17.88 -8.90 -26.52
CA LEU A 86 18.31 -9.57 -25.30
C LEU A 86 18.46 -11.08 -25.50
N GLU A 87 17.55 -11.72 -26.22
CA GLU A 87 17.63 -13.15 -26.58
C GLU A 87 18.89 -13.47 -27.42
N GLN A 88 19.20 -12.63 -28.41
CA GLN A 88 20.45 -12.74 -29.17
C GLN A 88 21.68 -12.62 -28.26
N SER A 89 21.65 -11.67 -27.32
CA SER A 89 22.74 -11.50 -26.35
C SER A 89 22.88 -12.73 -25.45
N VAL A 90 21.78 -13.27 -24.95
CA VAL A 90 21.76 -14.50 -24.14
C VAL A 90 22.32 -15.67 -24.94
N GLN A 91 21.96 -15.84 -26.23
CA GLN A 91 22.50 -16.87 -27.09
C GLN A 91 24.03 -16.74 -27.28
N GLN A 92 24.52 -15.52 -27.49
CA GLN A 92 25.96 -15.26 -27.59
C GLN A 92 26.69 -15.64 -26.30
N PHE A 93 26.17 -15.25 -25.14
CA PHE A 93 26.76 -15.63 -23.84
C PHE A 93 26.64 -17.12 -23.56
N SER A 94 25.53 -17.77 -23.92
CA SER A 94 25.34 -19.21 -23.74
C SER A 94 26.32 -20.05 -24.57
N SER A 95 26.80 -19.54 -25.71
CA SER A 95 27.83 -20.19 -26.49
C SER A 95 29.22 -20.19 -25.86
N VAL A 96 29.45 -19.30 -24.89
CA VAL A 96 30.72 -19.12 -24.15
C VAL A 96 30.69 -19.83 -22.80
N LEU A 97 29.49 -20.10 -22.25
CA LEU A 97 29.31 -20.79 -20.98
C LEU A 97 28.99 -22.26 -21.26
N ASP A 98 29.59 -23.18 -20.47
CA ASP A 98 29.29 -24.63 -20.54
C ASP A 98 27.79 -24.87 -20.41
N HIS A 99 27.23 -25.56 -21.38
CA HIS A 99 25.81 -25.52 -21.79
C HIS A 99 24.76 -26.07 -20.79
N ASN A 100 25.13 -26.55 -19.63
CA ASN A 100 24.17 -27.25 -18.77
C ASN A 100 23.50 -26.42 -17.70
N ASP A 101 23.85 -25.15 -17.51
CA ASP A 101 23.48 -24.40 -16.32
C ASP A 101 22.68 -23.10 -16.55
N VAL A 102 22.38 -22.73 -17.80
CA VAL A 102 21.55 -21.54 -18.07
C VAL A 102 20.10 -21.99 -18.25
N MET A 103 19.30 -21.82 -17.22
CA MET A 103 17.84 -21.96 -17.35
C MET A 103 17.29 -20.84 -18.22
N SER A 104 16.75 -21.18 -19.40
CA SER A 104 15.98 -20.24 -20.20
C SER A 104 14.66 -19.92 -19.48
N LEU A 105 14.29 -18.64 -19.40
CA LEU A 105 12.99 -18.23 -18.89
C LEU A 105 11.94 -18.51 -19.97
N ASP A 106 11.12 -19.52 -19.75
CA ASP A 106 9.99 -19.80 -20.64
C ASP A 106 8.78 -18.96 -20.25
N MET A 107 8.52 -17.91 -21.03
CA MET A 107 7.41 -16.97 -20.81
C MET A 107 6.03 -17.57 -21.11
N ALA A 108 5.97 -18.75 -21.74
CA ALA A 108 4.72 -19.46 -22.01
C ALA A 108 4.28 -20.38 -20.86
N GLN A 109 5.08 -20.44 -19.78
CA GLN A 109 4.71 -21.21 -18.59
C GLN A 109 3.47 -20.63 -17.91
N ASP A 110 2.80 -21.50 -17.14
CA ASP A 110 1.76 -21.11 -16.21
C ASP A 110 2.23 -20.00 -15.26
N TYR A 111 1.35 -19.04 -14.93
CA TYR A 111 1.65 -17.85 -14.13
C TYR A 111 2.40 -18.18 -12.83
N ASP A 112 1.90 -19.15 -12.06
CA ASP A 112 2.53 -19.52 -10.79
C ASP A 112 3.93 -20.09 -10.99
N LYS A 113 4.11 -20.95 -11.99
CA LYS A 113 5.42 -21.54 -12.33
C LYS A 113 6.41 -20.49 -12.78
N LEU A 114 5.96 -19.53 -13.62
CA LEU A 114 6.79 -18.44 -14.09
C LEU A 114 7.31 -17.59 -12.92
N HIS A 115 6.44 -17.21 -11.99
CA HIS A 115 6.82 -16.43 -10.81
C HIS A 115 7.67 -17.21 -9.80
N LEU A 116 7.49 -18.51 -9.69
CA LEU A 116 8.32 -19.37 -8.85
C LEU A 116 9.66 -19.72 -9.49
N SER A 117 9.77 -19.60 -10.81
CA SER A 117 11.03 -19.83 -11.52
C SER A 117 12.08 -18.80 -11.13
N ASN A 118 13.31 -19.22 -11.01
CA ASN A 118 14.42 -18.32 -10.70
C ASN A 118 15.66 -18.69 -11.53
N PRO A 119 15.72 -18.25 -12.80
CA PRO A 119 16.79 -18.59 -13.71
C PRO A 119 18.18 -18.10 -13.22
N TRP A 120 18.20 -17.13 -12.29
CA TRP A 120 19.41 -16.56 -11.70
C TRP A 120 19.98 -17.38 -10.53
N PHE A 121 19.26 -18.41 -10.05
CA PHE A 121 19.58 -19.18 -8.84
C PHE A 121 20.08 -20.58 -9.13
N ASN A 122 21.07 -20.67 -10.01
CA ASN A 122 21.84 -21.88 -10.21
C ASN A 122 22.79 -22.10 -9.01
N GLU A 123 22.91 -23.33 -8.53
CA GLU A 123 23.72 -23.68 -7.35
C GLU A 123 25.20 -23.41 -7.58
N TYR A 124 25.72 -23.77 -8.74
CA TYR A 124 27.09 -23.48 -9.13
C TYR A 124 27.38 -21.97 -9.16
N TYR A 125 26.51 -21.18 -9.77
CA TYR A 125 26.65 -19.72 -9.80
C TYR A 125 26.67 -19.11 -8.38
N ARG A 126 25.81 -19.60 -7.49
CA ARG A 126 25.78 -19.16 -6.07
C ARG A 126 27.07 -19.51 -5.31
N GLU A 127 27.63 -20.70 -5.56
CA GLU A 127 28.91 -21.08 -4.97
C GLU A 127 30.03 -20.16 -5.45
N GLU A 128 30.12 -19.89 -6.75
CA GLU A 128 31.12 -19.00 -7.30
C GLU A 128 30.96 -17.56 -6.81
N GLN A 129 29.72 -17.06 -6.73
CA GLN A 129 29.44 -15.76 -6.09
C GLN A 129 29.90 -15.72 -4.63
N SER A 130 29.67 -16.79 -3.87
CA SER A 130 30.09 -16.90 -2.47
C SER A 130 31.60 -16.92 -2.34
N LYS A 131 32.29 -17.66 -3.20
CA LYS A 131 33.77 -17.69 -3.28
C LYS A 131 34.33 -16.32 -3.63
N LEU A 132 33.74 -15.64 -4.61
CA LEU A 132 34.12 -14.26 -5.01
C LEU A 132 33.91 -13.28 -3.85
N PHE A 133 32.78 -13.36 -3.15
CA PHE A 133 32.49 -12.53 -2.00
C PHE A 133 33.54 -12.68 -0.89
N ILE A 134 33.92 -13.91 -0.55
CA ILE A 134 34.94 -14.18 0.45
C ILE A 134 36.32 -13.67 0.02
N LYS A 135 36.67 -13.82 -1.28
CA LYS A 135 37.92 -13.25 -1.83
C LYS A 135 37.90 -11.73 -1.76
N ALA A 136 36.80 -11.09 -2.11
CA ALA A 136 36.62 -9.64 -2.06
C ALA A 136 36.76 -9.11 -0.61
N LEU A 137 36.23 -9.82 0.39
CA LEU A 137 36.43 -9.48 1.80
C LEU A 137 37.89 -9.55 2.23
N LYS A 138 38.65 -10.55 1.75
CA LYS A 138 40.08 -10.68 2.04
C LYS A 138 40.88 -9.51 1.46
N VAL A 139 40.62 -9.14 0.20
CA VAL A 139 41.23 -7.99 -0.47
C VAL A 139 40.91 -6.69 0.27
N ARG A 140 39.63 -6.49 0.63
CA ARG A 140 39.20 -5.33 1.41
C ARG A 140 39.90 -5.25 2.76
N LYS A 141 40.02 -6.36 3.50
CA LYS A 141 40.71 -6.42 4.78
C LYS A 141 42.15 -5.99 4.62
N GLN A 142 42.87 -6.50 3.62
CA GLN A 142 44.26 -6.15 3.35
C GLN A 142 44.38 -4.66 3.00
N PHE A 143 43.54 -4.15 2.12
CA PHE A 143 43.54 -2.74 1.74
C PHE A 143 43.31 -1.80 2.93
N LEU A 144 42.37 -2.12 3.82
CA LEU A 144 42.10 -1.36 5.04
C LEU A 144 43.29 -1.40 6.00
N TYR A 145 43.96 -2.55 6.12
CA TYR A 145 45.17 -2.69 6.96
C TYR A 145 46.31 -1.81 6.43
N GLU A 146 46.58 -1.82 5.16
CA GLU A 146 47.61 -0.97 4.53
C GLU A 146 47.29 0.53 4.66
N ASN A 147 46.02 0.88 4.63
CA ASN A 147 45.52 2.25 4.73
C ASN A 147 45.01 2.63 6.13
N ARG A 148 45.38 1.89 7.18
CA ARG A 148 44.86 2.07 8.55
C ARG A 148 44.96 3.49 9.09
N LYS A 149 45.98 4.27 8.68
CA LYS A 149 46.12 5.68 9.08
C LYS A 149 44.98 6.54 8.56
N ASN A 150 44.55 6.30 7.31
CA ASN A 150 43.44 7.01 6.70
C ASN A 150 42.11 6.63 7.35
N VAL A 151 41.93 5.34 7.67
CA VAL A 151 40.72 4.87 8.39
C VAL A 151 40.64 5.52 9.79
N MET A 152 41.75 5.57 10.53
CA MET A 152 41.80 6.23 11.85
C MET A 152 41.56 7.76 11.75
N ALA A 153 42.09 8.41 10.72
CA ALA A 153 41.82 9.83 10.47
C ALA A 153 40.34 10.07 10.14
N ALA A 154 39.74 9.21 9.32
CA ALA A 154 38.34 9.28 8.98
C ALA A 154 37.43 9.11 10.20
N ALA A 155 37.75 8.16 11.11
CA ALA A 155 37.01 7.98 12.35
C ALA A 155 37.06 9.24 13.25
N LYS A 156 38.23 9.88 13.38
CA LYS A 156 38.38 11.14 14.13
C LYS A 156 37.56 12.29 13.49
N ILE A 157 37.54 12.39 12.17
CA ILE A 157 36.74 13.39 11.45
C ILE A 157 35.25 13.11 11.67
N TRP A 158 34.84 11.83 11.60
CA TRP A 158 33.46 11.42 11.86
C TRP A 158 32.97 11.89 13.24
N ASP A 159 33.74 11.65 14.29
CA ASP A 159 33.37 12.06 15.65
C ASP A 159 33.31 13.60 15.82
N SER A 160 34.04 14.33 15.03
CA SER A 160 34.19 15.78 15.15
C SER A 160 33.79 16.55 13.88
N GLN A 161 32.80 16.08 13.14
CA GLN A 161 32.35 16.67 11.86
C GLN A 161 32.09 18.19 11.92
N ASN A 162 31.61 18.68 13.05
CA ASN A 162 31.30 20.10 13.22
C ASN A 162 32.55 21.02 13.06
N LYS A 163 33.77 20.48 13.27
CA LYS A 163 35.02 21.24 13.04
C LYS A 163 35.35 21.41 11.56
N TYR A 164 34.69 20.68 10.69
CA TYR A 164 34.99 20.61 9.25
C TYR A 164 33.82 21.07 8.38
N ILE A 165 32.81 21.74 8.94
CA ILE A 165 31.57 22.12 8.20
C ILE A 165 31.88 22.93 6.96
N GLU A 166 32.87 23.82 7.00
CA GLU A 166 33.30 24.63 5.86
C GLU A 166 34.13 23.83 4.83
N ARG A 167 34.54 22.62 5.19
CA ARG A 167 35.34 21.72 4.34
C ARG A 167 34.57 20.42 4.06
N LYS A 168 33.45 20.53 3.36
CA LYS A 168 32.54 19.41 3.08
C LYS A 168 33.23 18.22 2.45
N ASN A 169 34.18 18.44 1.55
CA ASN A 169 34.98 17.39 0.90
C ASN A 169 35.74 16.50 1.90
N ILE A 170 36.19 17.05 3.03
CA ILE A 170 36.87 16.27 4.08
C ILE A 170 35.85 15.34 4.79
N ILE A 171 34.64 15.84 5.06
CA ILE A 171 33.57 15.05 5.67
C ILE A 171 33.13 13.93 4.70
N GLU A 172 32.95 14.24 3.43
CA GLU A 172 32.57 13.27 2.41
C GLU A 172 33.64 12.20 2.19
N ALA A 173 34.93 12.60 2.18
CA ALA A 173 36.04 11.65 2.13
C ALA A 173 36.09 10.74 3.36
N ALA A 174 35.84 11.29 4.56
CA ALA A 174 35.74 10.47 5.79
C ALA A 174 34.59 9.48 5.73
N TRP A 175 33.42 9.90 5.22
CA TRP A 175 32.28 9.01 4.97
C TRP A 175 32.62 7.90 3.98
N GLY A 176 33.38 8.19 2.91
CA GLY A 176 33.88 7.19 1.97
C GLY A 176 34.72 6.10 2.67
N TRP A 177 35.64 6.48 3.54
CA TRP A 177 36.45 5.53 4.33
C TRP A 177 35.62 4.74 5.35
N ILE A 178 34.64 5.38 5.99
CA ILE A 178 33.72 4.70 6.91
C ILE A 178 32.87 3.68 6.15
N ASN A 179 32.31 4.04 5.01
CA ASN A 179 31.51 3.12 4.17
C ASN A 179 32.35 1.98 3.60
N LEU A 180 33.63 2.22 3.29
CA LEU A 180 34.54 1.15 2.90
C LEU A 180 34.79 0.17 4.06
N THR A 181 34.80 0.65 5.29
CA THR A 181 35.00 -0.17 6.50
C THR A 181 33.69 -0.85 6.91
N ILE A 182 32.59 -0.11 6.91
CA ILE A 182 31.24 -0.54 7.29
C ILE A 182 30.32 -0.25 6.08
N PRO A 183 30.20 -1.21 5.16
CA PRO A 183 29.52 -0.97 3.88
C PRO A 183 28.01 -0.76 4.00
N VAL A 184 27.39 -1.22 5.08
CA VAL A 184 25.95 -1.08 5.34
C VAL A 184 25.76 -0.42 6.70
N ILE A 185 25.11 0.74 6.69
CA ILE A 185 24.75 1.49 7.89
C ILE A 185 23.24 1.63 7.93
N SER A 186 22.61 1.13 9.00
CA SER A 186 21.18 1.24 9.23
C SER A 186 20.83 2.42 10.13
N SER A 187 19.77 3.12 9.82
CA SER A 187 19.26 4.25 10.61
C SER A 187 17.75 4.39 10.45
N THR A 188 17.10 4.94 11.49
CA THR A 188 15.71 5.41 11.34
C THR A 188 15.68 6.78 10.66
N PHE A 189 14.57 7.15 10.03
CA PHE A 189 14.41 8.51 9.46
C PHE A 189 14.64 9.61 10.49
N ALA A 190 14.19 9.41 11.73
CA ALA A 190 14.39 10.38 12.81
C ALA A 190 15.88 10.61 13.15
N SER A 191 16.71 9.59 13.02
CA SER A 191 18.16 9.67 13.29
C SER A 191 18.97 10.05 12.04
N PHE A 192 18.45 9.76 10.86
CA PHE A 192 19.15 9.97 9.60
C PHE A 192 19.56 11.44 9.38
N SER A 193 18.65 12.38 9.60
CA SER A 193 18.92 13.81 9.42
C SER A 193 20.06 14.31 10.31
N ARG A 194 20.16 13.80 11.54
CA ARG A 194 21.26 14.13 12.46
C ARG A 194 22.57 13.48 12.03
N MET A 195 22.53 12.22 11.62
CA MET A 195 23.71 11.45 11.20
C MET A 195 24.32 11.98 9.90
N CYS A 196 23.47 12.30 8.93
CA CYS A 196 23.88 12.70 7.58
C CYS A 196 23.75 14.20 7.30
N LYS A 197 23.60 15.05 8.35
CA LYS A 197 23.33 16.50 8.17
C LYS A 197 24.35 17.24 7.33
N ASN A 198 25.63 16.80 7.37
CA ASN A 198 26.75 17.44 6.69
C ASN A 198 27.04 16.87 5.30
N LEU A 199 26.27 15.88 4.84
CA LEU A 199 26.40 15.31 3.51
C LEU A 199 25.60 16.13 2.48
N GLY A 200 26.19 16.32 1.32
CA GLY A 200 25.58 17.00 0.18
C GLY A 200 24.70 16.09 -0.68
N VAL A 201 24.33 16.60 -1.85
CA VAL A 201 23.56 15.87 -2.87
C VAL A 201 24.38 14.71 -3.40
N ASN A 202 23.76 13.54 -3.60
CA ASN A 202 24.37 12.37 -4.25
C ASN A 202 25.66 11.84 -3.58
N THR A 203 25.88 12.12 -2.29
CA THR A 203 27.08 11.63 -1.56
C THR A 203 26.97 10.19 -1.09
N ILE A 204 25.76 9.68 -0.94
CA ILE A 204 25.50 8.28 -0.58
C ILE A 204 25.30 7.49 -1.87
N GLY A 205 26.10 6.44 -2.08
CA GLY A 205 26.06 5.65 -3.31
C GLY A 205 24.73 4.91 -3.48
N HIS A 206 24.24 4.23 -2.44
CA HIS A 206 23.00 3.46 -2.47
C HIS A 206 22.22 3.67 -1.19
N LEU A 207 20.92 3.94 -1.33
CA LEU A 207 19.95 4.03 -0.25
C LEU A 207 18.91 2.91 -0.42
N PHE A 208 18.71 2.15 0.65
CA PHE A 208 17.62 1.17 0.74
C PHE A 208 16.63 1.64 1.79
N ILE A 209 15.37 1.81 1.41
CA ILE A 209 14.29 2.18 2.33
C ILE A 209 13.37 0.97 2.47
N ASP A 210 13.34 0.39 3.66
CA ASP A 210 12.47 -0.73 3.99
C ASP A 210 11.20 -0.25 4.70
N GLU A 211 10.10 -1.01 4.57
CA GLU A 211 8.78 -0.68 5.12
C GLU A 211 8.28 0.71 4.70
N ALA A 212 8.57 1.11 3.46
CA ALA A 212 8.32 2.45 2.94
C ALA A 212 6.83 2.83 2.86
N GLY A 213 5.94 1.83 2.87
CA GLY A 213 4.50 2.04 2.98
C GLY A 213 4.06 2.72 4.27
N GLN A 214 4.87 2.63 5.36
CA GLN A 214 4.60 3.25 6.65
C GLN A 214 5.18 4.65 6.80
N ALA A 215 6.05 5.07 5.90
CA ALA A 215 6.75 6.35 5.98
C ALA A 215 6.03 7.42 5.16
N VAL A 216 5.74 8.55 5.79
CA VAL A 216 5.26 9.72 5.06
C VAL A 216 6.33 10.22 4.08
N PRO A 217 5.97 10.73 2.88
CA PRO A 217 6.93 11.12 1.85
C PRO A 217 8.01 12.09 2.36
N GLN A 218 7.63 13.08 3.14
CA GLN A 218 8.52 14.09 3.67
C GLN A 218 9.60 13.54 4.61
N ALA A 219 9.39 12.37 5.23
CA ALA A 219 10.39 11.75 6.09
C ALA A 219 11.59 11.21 5.29
N SER A 220 11.36 10.80 4.05
CA SER A 220 12.39 10.20 3.18
C SER A 220 13.13 11.20 2.29
N VAL A 221 12.57 12.39 2.05
CA VAL A 221 13.12 13.38 1.11
C VAL A 221 14.59 13.69 1.40
N GLY A 222 14.97 13.89 2.66
CA GLY A 222 16.34 14.19 3.03
C GLY A 222 17.34 13.06 2.76
N ALA A 223 16.88 11.80 2.82
CA ALA A 223 17.69 10.64 2.49
C ALA A 223 17.81 10.47 0.97
N ILE A 224 16.71 10.57 0.26
CA ILE A 224 16.65 10.48 -1.21
C ILE A 224 17.53 11.56 -1.84
N PHE A 225 17.43 12.80 -1.37
CA PHE A 225 18.22 13.93 -1.86
C PHE A 225 19.76 13.71 -1.78
N ARG A 226 20.22 12.97 -0.76
CA ARG A 226 21.63 12.69 -0.53
C ARG A 226 22.14 11.45 -1.23
N SER A 227 21.28 10.72 -1.91
CA SER A 227 21.62 9.41 -2.47
C SER A 227 21.64 9.42 -3.98
N HIS A 228 22.60 8.70 -4.56
CA HIS A 228 22.74 8.55 -6.00
C HIS A 228 21.77 7.52 -6.56
N ASN A 229 21.68 6.35 -5.90
CA ASN A 229 20.73 5.29 -6.25
C ASN A 229 19.80 5.02 -5.08
N VAL A 230 18.53 4.84 -5.36
CA VAL A 230 17.51 4.62 -4.34
C VAL A 230 16.69 3.37 -4.69
N MET A 231 16.63 2.44 -3.74
CA MET A 231 15.72 1.30 -3.80
C MET A 231 14.76 1.39 -2.63
N VAL A 232 13.49 1.38 -2.94
CA VAL A 232 12.41 1.49 -1.95
C VAL A 232 11.63 0.18 -1.94
N VAL A 233 11.47 -0.39 -0.75
CA VAL A 233 10.75 -1.64 -0.53
C VAL A 233 9.66 -1.39 0.50
N GLY A 234 8.44 -1.74 0.15
CA GLY A 234 7.28 -1.58 1.02
C GLY A 234 6.03 -2.13 0.36
N ASP A 235 4.96 -2.13 1.11
CA ASP A 235 3.68 -2.65 0.64
C ASP A 235 2.57 -1.62 0.93
N PRO A 236 2.03 -0.96 -0.10
CA PRO A 236 0.97 0.02 0.08
C PRO A 236 -0.36 -0.60 0.54
N SER A 237 -0.53 -1.92 0.41
CA SER A 237 -1.69 -2.68 0.89
C SER A 237 -1.56 -3.15 2.35
N GLN A 238 -0.47 -2.77 3.03
CA GLN A 238 -0.32 -2.92 4.48
C GLN A 238 -0.66 -1.62 5.21
N ILE A 239 -0.22 -1.45 6.46
CA ILE A 239 -0.58 -0.28 7.27
C ILE A 239 -0.02 0.99 6.63
N LYS A 240 -0.91 1.98 6.46
CA LYS A 240 -0.59 3.32 5.98
C LYS A 240 0.21 4.12 7.02
N PRO A 241 0.90 5.20 6.60
CA PRO A 241 1.59 6.08 7.53
C PRO A 241 0.63 6.67 8.59
N VAL A 242 1.08 6.73 9.84
CA VAL A 242 0.33 7.41 10.89
C VAL A 242 0.60 8.91 10.80
N LEU A 243 -0.40 9.67 10.37
CA LEU A 243 -0.33 11.12 10.35
C LEU A 243 -0.58 11.69 11.74
N THR A 244 0.29 12.55 12.19
CA THR A 244 0.13 13.31 13.44
C THR A 244 -0.55 14.66 13.23
N MET A 245 -0.73 15.06 11.98
CA MET A 245 -1.35 16.31 11.57
C MET A 245 -2.84 16.09 11.25
N ASP A 246 -3.68 17.04 11.66
CA ASP A 246 -5.09 17.05 11.31
C ASP A 246 -5.30 17.14 9.79
N SER A 247 -6.28 16.40 9.26
CA SER A 247 -6.55 16.31 7.82
C SER A 247 -6.92 17.66 7.20
N ASN A 248 -7.58 18.56 7.95
CA ASN A 248 -7.95 19.88 7.45
C ASN A 248 -6.71 20.76 7.30
N ILE A 249 -5.80 20.70 8.27
CA ILE A 249 -4.51 21.43 8.21
C ILE A 249 -3.69 20.90 7.03
N LEU A 250 -3.66 19.60 6.82
CA LEU A 250 -2.97 18.97 5.69
C LEU A 250 -3.53 19.48 4.35
N ASN A 251 -4.85 19.54 4.21
CA ASN A 251 -5.52 20.04 3.02
C ASN A 251 -5.23 21.53 2.79
N MET A 252 -5.28 22.36 3.84
CA MET A 252 -4.91 23.77 3.73
C MET A 252 -3.47 23.97 3.25
N LEU A 253 -2.52 23.21 3.79
CA LEU A 253 -1.13 23.25 3.34
C LEU A 253 -1.00 22.79 1.88
N ARG A 254 -1.70 21.74 1.50
CA ARG A 254 -1.72 21.23 0.13
C ARG A 254 -2.19 22.30 -0.85
N GLU A 255 -3.28 22.98 -0.55
CA GLU A 255 -3.85 24.05 -1.39
C GLU A 255 -2.91 25.26 -1.43
N HIS A 256 -2.39 25.70 -0.28
CA HIS A 256 -1.50 26.86 -0.17
C HIS A 256 -0.21 26.69 -1.01
N PHE A 257 0.39 25.49 -1.00
CA PHE A 257 1.63 25.20 -1.72
C PHE A 257 1.40 24.60 -3.12
N GLY A 258 0.16 24.46 -3.57
CA GLY A 258 -0.16 23.88 -4.88
C GLY A 258 0.31 22.41 -5.04
N VAL A 259 0.38 21.64 -3.93
CA VAL A 259 0.80 20.24 -3.93
C VAL A 259 -0.39 19.36 -4.28
N THR A 260 -0.22 18.43 -5.20
CA THR A 260 -1.27 17.48 -5.57
C THR A 260 -1.53 16.47 -4.44
N GLU A 261 -2.75 15.97 -4.35
CA GLU A 261 -3.17 14.96 -3.36
C GLU A 261 -2.28 13.70 -3.37
N LYS A 262 -1.77 13.34 -4.53
CA LYS A 262 -0.83 12.24 -4.74
C LYS A 262 0.41 12.30 -3.83
N TYR A 263 0.88 13.50 -3.48
CA TYR A 263 2.10 13.68 -2.69
C TYR A 263 1.84 14.07 -1.24
N LEU A 264 0.67 14.61 -0.96
CA LEU A 264 0.31 15.10 0.36
C LEU A 264 -1.15 14.72 0.68
N SER A 265 -1.35 13.51 1.14
CA SER A 265 -2.65 12.98 1.56
C SER A 265 -2.48 11.91 2.65
N ASN A 266 -3.59 11.49 3.22
CA ASN A 266 -3.61 10.40 4.20
C ASN A 266 -3.18 9.04 3.61
N SER A 267 -3.22 8.90 2.29
CA SER A 267 -2.80 7.70 1.57
C SER A 267 -1.38 7.79 0.99
N ALA A 268 -0.76 8.98 0.98
CA ALA A 268 0.58 9.17 0.46
C ALA A 268 1.64 8.55 1.38
N SER A 269 2.52 7.75 0.82
CA SER A 269 3.68 7.17 1.51
C SER A 269 4.94 7.31 0.67
N THR A 270 6.10 7.04 1.26
CA THR A 270 7.36 6.95 0.52
C THR A 270 7.28 5.88 -0.58
N GLN A 271 6.56 4.77 -0.32
CA GLN A 271 6.33 3.73 -1.32
C GLN A 271 5.52 4.25 -2.51
N THR A 272 4.35 4.87 -2.25
CA THR A 272 3.50 5.39 -3.33
C THR A 272 4.18 6.49 -4.14
N LEU A 273 5.03 7.31 -3.51
CA LEU A 273 5.87 8.30 -4.19
C LEU A 273 6.84 7.63 -5.17
N THR A 274 7.48 6.54 -4.73
CA THR A 274 8.47 5.82 -5.54
C THR A 274 7.81 4.99 -6.63
N ASP A 275 6.66 4.39 -6.34
CA ASP A 275 5.85 3.69 -7.34
C ASP A 275 5.54 4.60 -8.54
N CYS A 276 5.16 5.85 -8.26
CA CYS A 276 4.92 6.85 -9.29
C CYS A 276 6.15 7.16 -10.17
N ALA A 277 7.36 6.99 -9.66
CA ALA A 277 8.61 7.21 -10.39
C ALA A 277 9.10 5.92 -11.10
N SER A 278 8.52 4.77 -10.80
CA SER A 278 8.92 3.50 -11.40
C SER A 278 8.45 3.42 -12.85
N ARG A 279 9.38 3.11 -13.76
CA ARG A 279 9.08 2.90 -15.19
C ARG A 279 8.27 1.62 -15.42
N TYR A 280 8.47 0.60 -14.61
CA TYR A 280 7.84 -0.71 -14.73
C TYR A 280 6.90 -0.95 -13.56
N GLY A 281 5.74 -1.54 -13.82
CA GLY A 281 4.75 -1.82 -12.81
C GLY A 281 3.44 -2.27 -13.44
N PHE A 282 2.37 -2.19 -12.68
CA PHE A 282 1.02 -2.47 -13.15
C PHE A 282 0.00 -1.54 -12.49
N TYR A 283 -1.16 -1.42 -13.10
CA TYR A 283 -2.29 -0.70 -12.50
C TYR A 283 -3.12 -1.65 -11.64
N LYS A 284 -3.23 -1.35 -10.35
CA LYS A 284 -4.20 -2.02 -9.49
C LYS A 284 -5.60 -1.48 -9.85
N GLU A 285 -6.49 -2.36 -10.28
CA GLU A 285 -7.87 -2.00 -10.52
C GLU A 285 -8.59 -1.88 -9.16
N GLU A 286 -8.67 -0.67 -8.66
CA GLU A 286 -9.65 -0.24 -7.69
C GLU A 286 -10.59 0.65 -8.48
N ASP A 287 -11.83 0.33 -8.58
CA ASP A 287 -12.88 0.99 -9.34
C ASP A 287 -12.42 1.92 -10.52
N ARG A 288 -13.09 1.95 -11.65
CA ARG A 288 -12.65 2.61 -12.91
C ARG A 288 -12.18 4.07 -12.80
N SER A 289 -12.35 4.72 -11.65
CA SER A 289 -12.00 6.12 -11.40
C SER A 289 -10.66 6.33 -10.69
N ASP A 290 -10.08 5.30 -10.05
CA ASP A 290 -8.87 5.48 -9.21
C ASP A 290 -7.85 4.35 -9.46
N ARG A 291 -7.14 4.43 -10.59
CA ARG A 291 -6.08 3.49 -10.95
C ARG A 291 -4.79 3.86 -10.22
N SER A 292 -4.43 3.11 -9.20
CA SER A 292 -3.13 3.28 -8.57
C SER A 292 -2.05 2.47 -9.28
N TRP A 293 -0.94 3.13 -9.63
CA TRP A 293 0.24 2.49 -10.21
C TRP A 293 1.10 1.87 -9.11
N ILE A 294 1.46 0.60 -9.26
CA ILE A 294 2.36 -0.12 -8.35
C ILE A 294 3.62 -0.50 -9.12
N GLY A 295 4.78 -0.02 -8.65
CA GLY A 295 6.07 -0.26 -9.27
C GLY A 295 6.66 -1.60 -8.87
N ILE A 296 7.07 -2.41 -9.83
CA ILE A 296 7.83 -3.68 -9.72
C ILE A 296 7.33 -4.57 -8.55
N PRO A 297 6.11 -5.09 -8.61
CA PRO A 297 5.55 -5.90 -7.53
C PRO A 297 6.29 -7.23 -7.37
N LEU A 298 6.50 -7.64 -6.12
CA LEU A 298 7.03 -8.95 -5.77
C LEU A 298 5.88 -9.90 -5.45
N TRP A 299 5.49 -10.73 -6.39
CA TRP A 299 4.29 -11.55 -6.26
C TRP A 299 4.45 -12.82 -5.42
N VAL A 300 5.67 -13.29 -5.17
CA VAL A 300 5.89 -14.55 -4.46
C VAL A 300 5.87 -14.37 -2.95
N HIS A 301 4.82 -14.86 -2.31
CA HIS A 301 4.68 -14.87 -0.86
C HIS A 301 5.33 -16.11 -0.24
N ARG A 302 6.38 -15.93 0.58
CA ARG A 302 7.17 -17.03 1.16
C ARG A 302 6.98 -17.23 2.67
N ARG A 303 6.09 -16.47 3.32
CA ARG A 303 5.95 -16.48 4.78
C ARG A 303 4.88 -17.44 5.27
N CYS A 304 3.65 -17.25 4.84
CA CYS A 304 2.48 -17.90 5.41
C CYS A 304 2.10 -19.16 4.65
N LEU A 305 1.66 -20.18 5.40
CA LEU A 305 0.93 -21.31 4.85
C LEU A 305 -0.51 -20.92 4.52
N ASP A 306 -1.17 -21.72 3.70
CA ASP A 306 -2.63 -21.61 3.51
C ASP A 306 -3.36 -22.02 4.82
N PRO A 307 -4.49 -21.41 5.23
CA PRO A 307 -5.29 -20.40 4.50
C PRO A 307 -4.91 -18.94 4.76
N MET A 308 -3.90 -18.62 5.59
CA MET A 308 -3.50 -17.24 5.84
C MET A 308 -3.03 -16.54 4.56
N PHE A 309 -2.31 -17.27 3.72
CA PHE A 309 -1.93 -16.79 2.38
C PHE A 309 -3.17 -16.44 1.55
N THR A 310 -4.12 -17.37 1.40
CA THR A 310 -5.34 -17.14 0.59
C THR A 310 -6.18 -15.99 1.13
N ILE A 311 -6.30 -15.85 2.46
CA ILE A 311 -7.01 -14.72 3.08
C ILE A 311 -6.35 -13.41 2.65
N SER A 312 -5.06 -13.25 2.89
CA SER A 312 -4.30 -12.05 2.52
C SER A 312 -4.39 -11.75 1.02
N ASN A 313 -4.19 -12.77 0.18
CA ASN A 313 -4.19 -12.65 -1.28
C ASN A 313 -5.55 -12.13 -1.81
N ARG A 314 -6.66 -12.64 -1.26
CA ARG A 314 -8.00 -12.23 -1.69
C ARG A 314 -8.38 -10.83 -1.23
N ILE A 315 -8.07 -10.47 0.03
CA ILE A 315 -8.53 -9.18 0.59
C ILE A 315 -7.67 -7.98 0.15
N SER A 316 -6.41 -8.20 -0.26
CA SER A 316 -5.48 -7.09 -0.51
C SER A 316 -4.78 -7.13 -1.87
N TYR A 317 -4.71 -8.28 -2.52
CA TYR A 317 -3.90 -8.45 -3.73
C TYR A 317 -4.66 -9.04 -4.92
N ASN A 318 -5.98 -9.06 -4.87
CA ASN A 318 -6.88 -9.51 -5.96
C ASN A 318 -6.52 -10.91 -6.53
N GLY A 319 -5.90 -11.77 -5.72
CA GLY A 319 -5.49 -13.10 -6.16
C GLY A 319 -4.16 -13.17 -6.94
N PHE A 320 -3.46 -12.05 -7.15
CA PHE A 320 -2.22 -12.02 -7.94
C PHE A 320 -0.99 -12.60 -7.25
N MET A 321 -1.02 -12.75 -5.91
CA MET A 321 0.11 -13.33 -5.20
C MET A 321 0.24 -14.82 -5.46
N VAL A 322 1.46 -15.30 -5.56
CA VAL A 322 1.81 -16.71 -5.74
C VAL A 322 2.36 -17.28 -4.43
N GLN A 323 1.89 -18.46 -4.05
CA GLN A 323 2.35 -19.11 -2.83
C GLN A 323 3.72 -19.76 -3.04
N GLY A 324 4.76 -19.17 -2.45
CA GLY A 324 6.13 -19.68 -2.50
C GLY A 324 6.51 -20.61 -1.35
N ASN A 325 5.62 -20.80 -0.37
CA ASN A 325 5.78 -21.72 0.76
C ASN A 325 4.55 -22.64 0.81
N PRO A 326 4.51 -23.73 0.03
CA PRO A 326 3.35 -24.60 -0.01
C PRO A 326 3.16 -25.34 1.32
N GLY A 327 1.90 -25.56 1.67
CA GLY A 327 1.51 -26.28 2.88
C GLY A 327 0.23 -25.72 3.50
N ASN A 328 -0.35 -26.49 4.41
CA ASN A 328 -1.59 -26.17 5.08
C ASN A 328 -1.34 -25.82 6.54
N GLY A 329 -1.77 -24.63 6.93
CA GLY A 329 -1.84 -24.17 8.29
C GLY A 329 -3.25 -24.34 8.87
N LYS A 330 -3.53 -23.57 9.94
CA LYS A 330 -4.85 -23.58 10.60
C LYS A 330 -5.34 -22.16 10.81
N THR A 331 -6.65 -21.99 10.68
CA THR A 331 -7.33 -20.75 11.09
C THR A 331 -8.65 -21.07 11.76
N GLY A 332 -9.13 -20.15 12.58
CA GLY A 332 -10.40 -20.32 13.24
C GLY A 332 -10.87 -19.05 13.95
N TRP A 333 -12.16 -19.01 14.21
CA TRP A 333 -12.78 -17.95 14.98
C TRP A 333 -13.40 -18.51 16.26
N PHE A 334 -12.94 -18.03 17.39
CA PHE A 334 -13.56 -18.29 18.68
C PHE A 334 -14.59 -17.19 18.96
N ASP A 335 -15.87 -17.55 18.88
CA ASP A 335 -16.99 -16.64 19.15
C ASP A 335 -17.13 -16.42 20.66
N VAL A 336 -16.53 -15.33 21.15
CA VAL A 336 -16.54 -14.97 22.58
C VAL A 336 -17.18 -13.60 22.72
N LYS A 337 -18.40 -13.60 23.25
CA LYS A 337 -19.17 -12.40 23.55
C LYS A 337 -18.87 -11.92 24.96
N GLY A 338 -19.15 -10.65 25.22
CA GLY A 338 -19.03 -10.06 26.53
C GLY A 338 -19.32 -8.58 26.50
N LYS A 339 -19.17 -7.90 27.63
CA LYS A 339 -19.36 -6.47 27.76
C LYS A 339 -18.01 -5.79 27.75
N ALA A 340 -17.85 -4.78 26.90
CA ALA A 340 -16.61 -4.05 26.77
C ALA A 340 -16.49 -2.95 27.84
N ASN A 341 -15.28 -2.79 28.36
CA ASN A 341 -14.85 -1.60 29.08
C ASN A 341 -13.67 -1.00 28.34
N ASP A 342 -13.85 0.19 27.76
CA ASP A 342 -12.90 0.79 26.81
C ASP A 342 -12.36 -0.22 25.77
N LYS A 343 -13.29 -0.85 25.07
CA LYS A 343 -13.05 -1.88 24.04
C LYS A 343 -12.50 -3.21 24.55
N TYR A 344 -12.01 -3.30 25.79
CA TYR A 344 -11.57 -4.56 26.37
C TYR A 344 -12.76 -5.40 26.87
N VAL A 345 -12.87 -6.62 26.37
CA VAL A 345 -13.86 -7.61 26.77
C VAL A 345 -13.21 -8.65 27.67
N LYS A 346 -13.63 -8.67 28.94
CA LYS A 346 -13.03 -9.53 29.98
C LYS A 346 -13.10 -11.00 29.61
N GLU A 347 -14.22 -11.44 29.07
CA GLU A 347 -14.49 -12.83 28.67
C GLU A 347 -13.53 -13.30 27.56
N GLN A 348 -13.20 -12.42 26.61
CA GLN A 348 -12.19 -12.71 25.56
C GLN A 348 -10.80 -12.88 26.17
N GLY A 349 -10.45 -12.01 27.12
CA GLY A 349 -9.17 -12.11 27.83
C GLY A 349 -9.07 -13.38 28.69
N GLU A 350 -10.15 -13.82 29.31
CA GLU A 350 -10.19 -15.07 30.12
C GLU A 350 -10.13 -16.31 29.24
N PHE A 351 -10.85 -16.29 28.14
CA PHE A 351 -10.77 -17.35 27.13
C PHE A 351 -9.33 -17.53 26.62
N LEU A 352 -8.71 -16.43 26.20
CA LEU A 352 -7.34 -16.46 25.70
C LEU A 352 -6.35 -16.95 26.77
N LEU A 353 -6.49 -16.49 28.03
CA LEU A 353 -5.67 -16.94 29.14
C LEU A 353 -5.74 -18.47 29.32
N LYS A 354 -6.96 -19.03 29.34
CA LYS A 354 -7.17 -20.49 29.44
C LYS A 354 -6.53 -21.23 28.26
N LYS A 355 -6.70 -20.68 27.04
CA LYS A 355 -6.17 -21.28 25.81
C LYS A 355 -4.64 -21.31 25.83
N ILE A 356 -3.99 -20.20 26.17
CA ILE A 356 -2.53 -20.10 26.23
C ILE A 356 -1.98 -20.96 27.37
N LYS A 357 -2.63 -21.02 28.54
CA LYS A 357 -2.21 -21.93 29.62
C LYS A 357 -2.14 -23.37 29.15
N LYS A 358 -3.21 -23.85 28.50
CA LYS A 358 -3.23 -25.20 27.94
C LYS A 358 -2.11 -25.45 26.95
N MET A 359 -1.84 -24.47 26.07
CA MET A 359 -0.76 -24.58 25.09
C MET A 359 0.62 -24.59 25.76
N ILE A 360 0.80 -23.89 26.87
CA ILE A 360 2.06 -23.92 27.66
C ILE A 360 2.23 -25.29 28.33
N GLU A 361 1.14 -25.87 28.85
CA GLU A 361 1.16 -27.23 29.44
C GLU A 361 1.56 -28.28 28.39
N GLU A 362 1.05 -28.15 27.15
CA GLU A 362 1.36 -29.03 26.03
C GLU A 362 2.79 -28.76 25.46
N ASN A 363 3.27 -27.53 25.52
CA ASN A 363 4.59 -27.11 25.03
C ASN A 363 5.20 -26.02 25.91
N PRO A 364 5.99 -26.40 26.93
CA PRO A 364 6.67 -25.43 27.83
C PRO A 364 7.67 -24.49 27.15
N ALA A 365 8.13 -24.81 25.91
CA ALA A 365 9.03 -23.92 25.16
C ALA A 365 8.39 -22.57 24.80
N ILE A 366 7.06 -22.46 24.88
CA ILE A 366 6.33 -21.20 24.63
C ILE A 366 6.77 -20.09 25.59
N ILE A 367 7.12 -20.42 26.85
CA ILE A 367 7.58 -19.45 27.86
C ILE A 367 9.08 -19.43 28.03
N ASP A 368 9.84 -20.24 27.30
CA ASP A 368 11.30 -20.21 27.34
C ASP A 368 11.82 -18.89 26.77
N LYS A 369 12.44 -18.07 27.63
CA LYS A 369 12.97 -16.74 27.27
C LYS A 369 14.12 -16.78 26.28
N LYS A 370 14.78 -17.90 26.12
CA LYS A 370 15.89 -18.09 25.16
C LYS A 370 15.39 -18.55 23.79
N ALA A 371 14.18 -19.07 23.71
CA ALA A 371 13.57 -19.49 22.45
C ALA A 371 12.95 -18.31 21.68
N LYS A 372 12.88 -18.43 20.36
CA LYS A 372 12.11 -17.48 19.54
C LYS A 372 10.62 -17.50 19.94
N ASP A 373 9.94 -16.38 19.77
CA ASP A 373 8.51 -16.29 20.02
C ASP A 373 7.73 -17.29 19.14
N ILE A 374 6.96 -18.16 19.79
CA ILE A 374 6.10 -19.16 19.13
C ILE A 374 4.70 -18.60 18.90
N ILE A 375 4.23 -17.75 19.82
CA ILE A 375 2.86 -17.19 19.81
C ILE A 375 2.96 -15.68 19.93
N TYR A 376 2.25 -14.97 19.04
CA TYR A 376 1.92 -13.56 19.19
C TYR A 376 0.45 -13.36 19.55
N VAL A 377 0.19 -12.38 20.40
CA VAL A 377 -1.16 -11.89 20.71
C VAL A 377 -1.27 -10.44 20.25
N ILE A 378 -2.15 -10.19 19.32
CA ILE A 378 -2.33 -8.88 18.72
C ILE A 378 -3.77 -8.38 18.84
N SER A 379 -3.94 -7.07 18.85
CA SER A 379 -5.27 -6.44 18.85
C SER A 379 -5.24 -5.17 18.01
N PRO A 380 -6.35 -4.75 17.38
CA PRO A 380 -6.47 -3.44 16.76
C PRO A 380 -6.41 -2.30 17.79
N PHE A 381 -6.70 -2.54 19.06
CA PHE A 381 -6.85 -1.52 20.10
C PHE A 381 -5.73 -1.56 21.14
N THR A 382 -5.17 -0.39 21.44
CA THR A 382 -4.06 -0.24 22.39
C THR A 382 -4.45 -0.68 23.80
N ASN A 383 -5.66 -0.31 24.28
CA ASN A 383 -6.12 -0.71 25.61
C ASN A 383 -6.32 -2.23 25.72
N VAL A 384 -6.90 -2.87 24.68
CA VAL A 384 -7.04 -4.33 24.65
C VAL A 384 -5.68 -5.02 24.72
N ALA A 385 -4.73 -4.57 23.92
CA ALA A 385 -3.37 -5.09 23.91
C ALA A 385 -2.69 -4.94 25.28
N TYR A 386 -2.86 -3.77 25.92
CA TYR A 386 -2.33 -3.52 27.26
C TYR A 386 -2.93 -4.46 28.31
N MET A 387 -4.25 -4.57 28.37
CA MET A 387 -4.96 -5.43 29.33
C MET A 387 -4.59 -6.91 29.15
N LEU A 388 -4.47 -7.36 27.88
CA LEU A 388 -4.01 -8.72 27.59
C LEU A 388 -2.56 -8.94 28.02
N SER A 389 -1.69 -7.97 27.80
CA SER A 389 -0.28 -8.04 28.25
C SER A 389 -0.19 -8.20 29.75
N GLN A 390 -0.94 -7.41 30.53
CA GLN A 390 -0.97 -7.53 32.01
C GLN A 390 -1.54 -8.88 32.46
N LYS A 391 -2.63 -9.33 31.85
CA LYS A 391 -3.27 -10.60 32.19
C LYS A 391 -2.37 -11.81 31.92
N LEU A 392 -1.68 -11.83 30.78
CA LEU A 392 -0.79 -12.91 30.38
C LEU A 392 0.58 -12.87 31.07
N LYS A 393 0.96 -11.72 31.63
CA LYS A 393 2.15 -11.59 32.49
C LYS A 393 2.02 -12.51 33.72
N GLY A 394 0.82 -12.62 34.30
CA GLY A 394 0.55 -13.45 35.46
C GLY A 394 0.85 -14.94 35.27
N ILE A 395 0.95 -15.43 34.03
CA ILE A 395 1.33 -16.82 33.71
C ILE A 395 2.72 -16.93 33.07
N GLY A 396 3.52 -15.87 33.14
CA GLY A 396 4.86 -15.84 32.55
C GLY A 396 4.93 -15.79 31.03
N PHE A 397 3.79 -15.61 30.34
CA PHE A 397 3.75 -15.60 28.87
C PHE A 397 4.28 -14.30 28.27
N THR A 398 3.90 -13.12 28.84
CA THR A 398 4.30 -11.84 28.30
C THR A 398 5.80 -11.64 28.46
N ARG A 399 6.51 -11.41 27.36
CA ARG A 399 7.94 -11.09 27.33
C ARG A 399 8.13 -9.58 27.22
N PHE A 400 9.21 -9.09 27.81
CA PHE A 400 9.53 -7.66 27.81
C PHE A 400 10.95 -7.45 27.29
N ASP A 401 11.15 -6.35 26.58
CA ASP A 401 12.48 -5.86 26.20
C ASP A 401 13.18 -5.16 27.40
N ASP A 402 14.41 -4.69 27.18
CA ASP A 402 15.22 -4.00 28.18
C ASP A 402 14.60 -2.68 28.68
N HIS A 403 13.63 -2.14 27.94
CA HIS A 403 12.86 -0.94 28.28
C HIS A 403 11.51 -1.24 28.94
N GLY A 404 11.24 -2.52 29.23
CA GLY A 404 9.96 -2.95 29.84
C GLY A 404 8.77 -2.94 28.90
N LYS A 405 8.98 -2.88 27.58
CA LYS A 405 7.92 -2.91 26.58
C LYS A 405 7.60 -4.36 26.18
N PRO A 406 6.31 -4.75 26.11
CA PRO A 406 5.94 -6.10 25.67
C PRO A 406 6.41 -6.39 24.24
N THR A 407 6.97 -7.59 24.01
CA THR A 407 7.51 -7.99 22.70
C THR A 407 6.64 -8.99 21.94
N ASN A 408 5.82 -9.78 22.65
CA ASN A 408 4.96 -10.82 22.08
C ASN A 408 3.44 -10.56 22.26
N VAL A 409 3.07 -9.45 22.90
CA VAL A 409 1.69 -8.97 23.04
C VAL A 409 1.64 -7.49 22.68
N GLY A 410 0.73 -7.07 21.78
CA GLY A 410 0.66 -5.66 21.41
C GLY A 410 -0.41 -5.35 20.35
N THR A 411 -0.31 -4.19 19.73
CA THR A 411 -1.21 -3.82 18.64
C THR A 411 -0.75 -4.38 17.30
N ILE A 412 -1.64 -4.49 16.32
CA ILE A 412 -1.30 -4.92 14.95
C ILE A 412 -0.14 -4.07 14.40
N HIS A 413 -0.17 -2.75 14.62
CA HIS A 413 0.89 -1.83 14.19
C HIS A 413 2.27 -2.17 14.78
N THR A 414 2.34 -2.56 16.06
CA THR A 414 3.62 -2.88 16.73
C THR A 414 4.21 -4.22 16.27
N PHE A 415 3.42 -5.04 15.56
CA PHE A 415 3.83 -6.34 15.02
C PHE A 415 4.06 -6.33 13.52
N GLN A 416 3.92 -5.21 12.85
CA GLN A 416 4.31 -5.11 11.45
C GLN A 416 5.81 -5.43 11.30
N GLY A 417 6.18 -6.18 10.26
CA GLY A 417 7.53 -6.71 10.06
C GLY A 417 7.89 -7.95 10.90
N LYS A 418 7.17 -8.24 12.01
CA LYS A 418 7.40 -9.42 12.85
C LYS A 418 6.59 -10.62 12.39
N GLU A 419 6.95 -11.82 12.81
CA GLU A 419 6.28 -13.07 12.47
C GLU A 419 6.43 -14.13 13.56
N ALA A 420 5.39 -14.95 13.74
CA ALA A 420 5.41 -16.09 14.66
C ALA A 420 4.70 -17.30 14.02
N PRO A 421 4.97 -18.52 14.50
CA PRO A 421 4.23 -19.70 14.08
C PRO A 421 2.72 -19.56 14.30
N ILE A 422 2.29 -19.01 15.43
CA ILE A 422 0.89 -18.90 15.85
C ILE A 422 0.58 -17.46 16.22
N VAL A 423 -0.56 -16.95 15.76
CA VAL A 423 -1.04 -15.61 16.11
C VAL A 423 -2.49 -15.66 16.57
N PHE A 424 -2.76 -15.05 17.72
CA PHE A 424 -4.11 -14.76 18.19
C PHE A 424 -4.42 -13.28 18.00
N MET A 425 -5.47 -12.98 17.26
CA MET A 425 -6.02 -11.64 17.13
C MET A 425 -7.24 -11.49 18.02
N VAL A 426 -7.15 -10.64 19.04
CA VAL A 426 -8.26 -10.36 19.95
C VAL A 426 -8.92 -9.05 19.55
N LEU A 427 -10.18 -9.14 19.15
CA LEU A 427 -10.90 -8.04 18.55
C LEU A 427 -11.41 -7.02 19.57
N GLY A 428 -11.76 -7.44 20.79
CA GLY A 428 -12.42 -6.56 21.75
C GLY A 428 -13.78 -6.07 21.23
N ALA A 429 -14.23 -4.94 21.77
CA ALA A 429 -15.48 -4.24 21.44
C ALA A 429 -16.77 -5.07 21.73
N ASP A 430 -17.88 -4.37 21.84
CA ASP A 430 -19.25 -4.89 22.01
C ASP A 430 -20.24 -4.03 21.20
N GLN A 431 -21.54 -4.27 21.35
CA GLN A 431 -22.58 -3.52 20.65
C GLN A 431 -22.58 -2.00 20.99
N GLN A 432 -22.16 -1.62 22.21
CA GLN A 432 -22.07 -0.22 22.62
C GLN A 432 -20.86 0.49 21.97
N SER A 433 -19.84 -0.27 21.62
CA SER A 433 -18.63 0.19 20.94
C SER A 433 -18.56 -0.26 19.45
N ALA A 434 -19.73 -0.46 18.80
CA ALA A 434 -19.81 -0.90 17.40
C ALA A 434 -19.05 0.02 16.42
N GLY A 435 -18.96 1.33 16.69
CA GLY A 435 -18.14 2.25 15.90
C GLY A 435 -16.65 1.87 15.90
N ALA A 436 -16.12 1.40 17.03
CA ALA A 436 -14.75 0.91 17.11
C ALA A 436 -14.58 -0.41 16.34
N ALA A 437 -15.58 -1.31 16.41
CA ALA A 437 -15.56 -2.54 15.64
C ALA A 437 -15.54 -2.26 14.13
N ARG A 438 -16.37 -1.35 13.62
CA ARG A 438 -16.35 -0.91 12.22
C ARG A 438 -15.00 -0.34 11.82
N TRP A 439 -14.43 0.53 12.64
CA TRP A 439 -13.11 1.09 12.37
C TRP A 439 -12.03 -0.01 12.21
N ALA A 440 -12.06 -1.04 13.06
CA ALA A 440 -11.10 -2.13 13.02
C ALA A 440 -11.16 -2.99 11.74
N VAL A 441 -12.27 -2.95 10.99
CA VAL A 441 -12.48 -3.72 9.76
C VAL A 441 -12.79 -2.84 8.54
N SER A 442 -12.76 -1.50 8.69
CA SER A 442 -13.09 -0.56 7.62
C SER A 442 -12.14 -0.63 6.43
N GLU A 443 -10.89 -1.00 6.68
CA GLU A 443 -9.88 -1.18 5.64
C GLU A 443 -9.24 -2.58 5.73
N PRO A 444 -8.97 -3.24 4.60
CA PRO A 444 -8.37 -4.57 4.56
C PRO A 444 -6.97 -4.62 5.13
N ASN A 445 -6.27 -3.48 5.18
CA ASN A 445 -4.86 -3.36 5.55
C ASN A 445 -4.54 -3.95 6.92
N MET A 446 -5.37 -3.69 7.94
CA MET A 446 -5.15 -4.24 9.28
C MET A 446 -5.30 -5.76 9.31
N MET A 447 -6.32 -6.30 8.63
CA MET A 447 -6.54 -7.74 8.57
C MET A 447 -5.44 -8.43 7.76
N ASN A 448 -5.00 -7.82 6.65
CA ASN A 448 -3.87 -8.28 5.86
C ASN A 448 -2.60 -8.41 6.72
N VAL A 449 -2.26 -7.35 7.46
CA VAL A 449 -1.11 -7.40 8.36
C VAL A 449 -1.30 -8.45 9.44
N ALA A 450 -2.44 -8.53 10.10
CA ALA A 450 -2.71 -9.48 11.16
C ALA A 450 -2.54 -10.94 10.69
N ALA A 451 -3.16 -11.30 9.57
CA ALA A 451 -3.08 -12.64 9.00
C ALA A 451 -1.66 -13.02 8.58
N THR A 452 -0.93 -12.05 7.97
CA THR A 452 0.44 -12.29 7.50
C THR A 452 1.50 -12.28 8.60
N ARG A 453 1.13 -12.03 9.88
CA ARG A 453 2.03 -12.29 11.03
C ARG A 453 2.15 -13.77 11.35
N ALA A 454 1.13 -14.57 11.01
CA ALA A 454 1.08 -15.99 11.31
C ALA A 454 1.73 -16.82 10.20
N LYS A 455 2.74 -17.64 10.57
CA LYS A 455 3.34 -18.58 9.62
C LYS A 455 2.46 -19.81 9.41
N LYS A 456 1.89 -20.36 10.50
CA LYS A 456 1.21 -21.66 10.52
C LYS A 456 -0.23 -21.58 10.99
N GLU A 457 -0.54 -20.78 12.02
CA GLU A 457 -1.86 -20.76 12.63
C GLU A 457 -2.30 -19.33 12.96
N PHE A 458 -3.51 -18.97 12.55
CA PHE A 458 -4.12 -17.67 12.81
C PHE A 458 -5.50 -17.82 13.41
N TYR A 459 -5.71 -17.28 14.60
CA TYR A 459 -6.96 -17.38 15.32
C TYR A 459 -7.51 -16.02 15.70
N ILE A 460 -8.80 -15.83 15.49
CA ILE A 460 -9.54 -14.64 15.89
C ILE A 460 -10.35 -14.95 17.15
N VAL A 461 -10.32 -14.06 18.13
CA VAL A 461 -11.14 -14.13 19.36
C VAL A 461 -11.98 -12.87 19.43
N GLY A 462 -13.32 -13.02 19.35
CA GLY A 462 -14.24 -11.88 19.35
C GLY A 462 -15.69 -12.25 19.11
N ASP A 463 -16.60 -11.29 19.27
CA ASP A 463 -18.02 -11.47 18.95
C ASP A 463 -18.20 -11.52 17.42
N LYS A 464 -18.39 -12.74 16.90
CA LYS A 464 -18.54 -12.98 15.46
C LYS A 464 -19.73 -12.24 14.87
N LYS A 465 -20.86 -12.16 15.59
CA LYS A 465 -22.06 -11.48 15.10
C LYS A 465 -21.84 -9.98 14.98
N LEU A 466 -21.12 -9.35 15.91
CA LEU A 466 -20.79 -7.93 15.87
C LEU A 466 -19.98 -7.61 14.61
N TYR A 467 -18.91 -8.35 14.37
CA TYR A 467 -17.96 -8.07 13.30
C TYR A 467 -18.44 -8.47 11.90
N LEU A 468 -19.37 -9.44 11.78
CA LEU A 468 -20.00 -9.76 10.50
C LEU A 468 -21.04 -8.72 10.06
N ASN A 469 -21.51 -7.86 10.97
CA ASN A 469 -22.48 -6.80 10.70
C ASN A 469 -21.80 -5.41 10.60
N CYS A 470 -20.48 -5.34 10.62
CA CYS A 470 -19.69 -4.14 10.40
C CYS A 470 -19.26 -4.02 8.96
#